data_c4c12e3f3f56b2caaaad83994df965af
#
_entry.id   c4c12e3f3f56b2caaaad83994df965af
#
_cell.length_a   1.000
_cell.length_b   1.000
_cell.length_c   1.000
_cell.angle_alpha   90.00
_cell.angle_beta   90.00
_cell.angle_gamma   90.00
#
_symmetry.space_group_name_H-M   'P 1'
#
loop_
_entity.id
_entity.type
_entity.pdbx_description
1 polymer ?
#
loop_
_entity_poly.entity_id
_entity_poly.type
_entity_poly.pdbx_seq_one_letter_code
_entity_poly.pdbx_strand_id
1 'polypeptide(L)'
;MSALPLFISVREVLQVPNAVLVDVRSRVEHGWDALGAYAQGHAVGARFLPFDQVFAGEPVLQLGRHPWPERREVVKRIFGLLGCNADPAARLVFYDDGGMNFAARAALCARWAGFANAQILDGGLPAWRRAGLPLEEGLNGANALEHTKEAVDAFMRAMAPAPAPRILGKAEFHGLWKSGCLVVDGRPRERFAGKTETLDSRPGHVPGAVGRAAPANMDAAGCLKAIPELRAEWLAVLNGRDPKDVVQMCGSGVAACLNAAALDAAGILPAAEAIIYVGSWSQWAADPALPAETGYRDQAEAL
;
A
#
# COMPACT_ATOMS: atom_id res chain seq x y z
N MET A 1 -16.50 -11.10 -14.15
CA MET A 1 -15.81 -9.94 -14.75
C MET A 1 -14.37 -9.95 -14.25
N SER A 2 -13.38 -9.72 -15.12
CA SER A 2 -11.98 -9.56 -14.67
C SER A 2 -11.89 -8.32 -13.77
N ALA A 3 -11.06 -8.42 -12.70
CA ALA A 3 -10.81 -7.27 -11.83
C ALA A 3 -10.18 -6.13 -12.64
N LEU A 4 -10.51 -4.88 -12.29
CA LEU A 4 -9.89 -3.70 -12.89
C LEU A 4 -8.38 -3.67 -12.58
N PRO A 5 -7.53 -3.13 -13.48
CA PRO A 5 -6.12 -2.85 -13.17
C PRO A 5 -6.00 -2.07 -11.86
N LEU A 6 -4.95 -2.33 -11.07
CA LEU A 6 -4.73 -1.60 -9.82
C LEU A 6 -4.37 -0.14 -10.06
N PHE A 7 -3.60 0.16 -11.09
CA PHE A 7 -3.22 1.54 -11.43
C PHE A 7 -4.17 2.12 -12.46
N ILE A 8 -4.44 3.41 -12.31
CA ILE A 8 -5.21 4.22 -13.26
C ILE A 8 -4.50 5.56 -13.45
N SER A 9 -4.26 5.97 -14.69
CA SER A 9 -3.65 7.26 -15.00
C SER A 9 -4.61 8.42 -14.74
N VAL A 10 -4.06 9.63 -14.59
CA VAL A 10 -4.85 10.87 -14.51
C VAL A 10 -5.77 11.03 -15.73
N ARG A 11 -5.28 10.70 -16.93
CA ARG A 11 -6.08 10.79 -18.15
C ARG A 11 -7.29 9.84 -18.13
N GLU A 12 -7.07 8.62 -17.66
CA GLU A 12 -8.14 7.61 -17.63
C GLU A 12 -9.18 7.93 -16.55
N VAL A 13 -8.76 8.39 -15.36
CA VAL A 13 -9.72 8.68 -14.27
C VAL A 13 -10.70 9.79 -14.66
N LEU A 14 -10.27 10.75 -15.47
CA LEU A 14 -11.15 11.83 -15.98
C LEU A 14 -12.25 11.30 -16.92
N GLN A 15 -12.08 10.11 -17.49
CA GLN A 15 -13.05 9.47 -18.38
C GLN A 15 -13.97 8.49 -17.65
N VAL A 16 -13.76 8.31 -16.34
CA VAL A 16 -14.55 7.38 -15.53
C VAL A 16 -15.68 8.14 -14.85
N PRO A 17 -16.93 7.92 -15.25
CA PRO A 17 -18.06 8.51 -14.57
C PRO A 17 -18.11 8.08 -13.10
N ASN A 18 -18.37 9.03 -12.20
CA ASN A 18 -18.53 8.79 -10.77
C ASN A 18 -17.33 8.11 -10.07
N ALA A 19 -16.11 8.27 -10.60
CA ALA A 19 -14.92 7.89 -9.86
C ALA A 19 -14.81 8.77 -8.59
N VAL A 20 -14.57 8.14 -7.45
CA VAL A 20 -14.38 8.81 -6.17
C VAL A 20 -12.88 8.88 -5.91
N LEU A 21 -12.30 10.07 -6.06
CA LEU A 21 -10.92 10.34 -5.66
C LEU A 21 -10.83 10.37 -4.13
N VAL A 22 -9.84 9.68 -3.57
CA VAL A 22 -9.66 9.57 -2.13
C VAL A 22 -8.23 9.93 -1.76
N ASP A 23 -8.07 11.03 -1.04
CA ASP A 23 -6.80 11.49 -0.48
C ASP A 23 -6.46 10.66 0.76
N VAL A 24 -5.33 9.95 0.69
CA VAL A 24 -4.81 9.14 1.79
C VAL A 24 -3.37 9.52 2.11
N ARG A 25 -2.99 10.76 1.84
CA ARG A 25 -1.65 11.26 2.17
C ARG A 25 -1.34 11.03 3.63
N SER A 26 -0.13 10.52 3.89
CA SER A 26 0.41 10.31 5.23
C SER A 26 1.94 10.38 5.20
N ARG A 27 2.57 10.30 6.36
CA ARG A 27 4.01 10.18 6.55
C ARG A 27 4.30 9.05 7.53
N VAL A 28 5.50 8.52 7.45
CA VAL A 28 5.93 7.51 8.43
C VAL A 28 6.32 8.12 9.78
N GLU A 29 6.56 9.41 9.80
CA GLU A 29 6.81 10.21 10.99
C GLU A 29 5.49 10.54 11.69
N HIS A 30 5.45 10.31 12.99
CA HIS A 30 4.26 10.64 13.79
C HIS A 30 4.03 12.15 13.86
N GLY A 31 2.75 12.53 13.91
CA GLY A 31 2.35 13.93 14.13
C GLY A 31 2.27 14.79 12.88
N TRP A 32 2.43 14.22 11.68
CA TRP A 32 2.17 14.96 10.45
C TRP A 32 0.67 15.24 10.29
N ASP A 33 0.33 16.51 10.02
CA ASP A 33 -1.05 16.95 9.86
C ASP A 33 -1.57 16.65 8.44
N ALA A 34 -2.08 15.43 8.26
CA ALA A 34 -2.66 14.98 7.00
C ALA A 34 -3.91 15.78 6.61
N LEU A 35 -4.75 16.14 7.59
CA LEU A 35 -5.97 16.92 7.36
C LEU A 35 -5.63 18.36 6.97
N GLY A 36 -4.65 18.98 7.63
CA GLY A 36 -4.16 20.29 7.25
C GLY A 36 -3.56 20.31 5.84
N ALA A 37 -2.80 19.27 5.47
CA ALA A 37 -2.27 19.15 4.11
C ALA A 37 -3.39 18.94 3.07
N TYR A 38 -4.45 18.22 3.39
CA TYR A 38 -5.65 18.12 2.55
C TYR A 38 -6.31 19.51 2.40
N ALA A 39 -6.52 20.23 3.50
CA ALA A 39 -7.15 21.54 3.51
C ALA A 39 -6.36 22.61 2.71
N GLN A 40 -5.04 22.49 2.63
CA GLN A 40 -4.16 23.37 1.86
C GLN A 40 -4.23 23.14 0.35
N GLY A 41 -4.69 21.96 -0.09
CA GLY A 41 -4.89 21.66 -1.49
C GLY A 41 -4.96 20.16 -1.78
N HIS A 42 -6.04 19.74 -2.40
CA HIS A 42 -6.33 18.39 -2.83
C HIS A 42 -6.89 18.36 -4.26
N ALA A 43 -6.94 17.22 -4.90
CA ALA A 43 -7.58 17.08 -6.21
C ALA A 43 -9.06 17.48 -6.11
N VAL A 44 -9.55 18.31 -7.04
CA VAL A 44 -10.93 18.81 -7.00
C VAL A 44 -11.94 17.66 -6.83
N GLY A 45 -12.85 17.80 -5.89
CA GLY A 45 -13.89 16.81 -5.56
C GLY A 45 -13.37 15.57 -4.83
N ALA A 46 -12.10 15.50 -4.49
CA ALA A 46 -11.58 14.38 -3.71
C ALA A 46 -12.17 14.35 -2.30
N ARG A 47 -12.27 13.14 -1.76
CA ARG A 47 -12.62 12.88 -0.37
C ARG A 47 -11.36 12.60 0.43
N PHE A 48 -11.41 12.83 1.74
CA PHE A 48 -10.29 12.56 2.64
C PHE A 48 -10.58 11.34 3.52
N LEU A 49 -9.60 10.43 3.61
CA LEU A 49 -9.57 9.37 4.61
C LEU A 49 -8.22 9.38 5.33
N PRO A 50 -8.18 9.56 6.65
CA PRO A 50 -6.94 9.53 7.42
C PRO A 50 -6.34 8.12 7.38
N PHE A 51 -5.19 7.97 6.72
CA PHE A 51 -4.55 6.69 6.45
C PHE A 51 -4.38 5.85 7.72
N ASP A 52 -3.81 6.45 8.78
CA ASP A 52 -3.46 5.73 10.02
C ASP A 52 -4.68 5.20 10.77
N GLN A 53 -5.83 5.86 10.61
CA GLN A 53 -7.07 5.46 11.26
C GLN A 53 -7.88 4.44 10.47
N VAL A 54 -7.65 4.33 9.14
CA VAL A 54 -8.48 3.51 8.25
C VAL A 54 -7.71 2.32 7.70
N PHE A 55 -6.46 2.53 7.26
CA PHE A 55 -5.68 1.53 6.53
C PHE A 55 -4.50 0.97 7.34
N ALA A 56 -4.40 1.37 8.62
CA ALA A 56 -3.55 0.76 9.61
C ALA A 56 -4.39 0.35 10.83
N GLY A 57 -3.99 -0.72 11.51
CA GLY A 57 -4.51 -1.07 12.83
C GLY A 57 -3.78 -0.27 13.90
N GLU A 58 -4.24 -0.38 15.14
CA GLU A 58 -3.58 0.26 16.29
C GLU A 58 -2.10 -0.14 16.36
N PRO A 59 -1.18 0.83 16.38
CA PRO A 59 0.23 0.54 16.43
C PRO A 59 0.61 -0.01 17.81
N VAL A 60 0.98 -1.28 17.84
CA VAL A 60 1.54 -1.93 19.02
C VAL A 60 2.86 -2.60 18.66
N LEU A 61 3.82 -2.55 19.57
CA LEU A 61 5.18 -3.05 19.31
C LEU A 61 5.18 -4.50 18.80
N GLN A 62 4.26 -5.31 19.30
CA GLN A 62 4.13 -6.72 18.94
C GLN A 62 3.58 -6.94 17.52
N LEU A 63 2.96 -5.95 16.89
CA LEU A 63 2.35 -6.04 15.56
C LEU A 63 3.06 -5.17 14.51
N GLY A 64 3.99 -4.31 14.93
CA GLY A 64 4.67 -3.34 14.07
C GLY A 64 3.95 -1.99 13.99
N ARG A 65 4.52 -1.03 13.22
CA ARG A 65 4.01 0.36 13.18
C ARG A 65 2.67 0.54 12.47
N HIS A 66 2.38 -0.27 11.44
CA HIS A 66 1.13 -0.18 10.67
C HIS A 66 0.53 -1.59 10.49
N PRO A 67 -0.04 -2.19 11.56
CA PRO A 67 -0.68 -3.49 11.44
C PRO A 67 -1.77 -3.50 10.37
N TRP A 68 -2.20 -4.68 9.91
CA TRP A 68 -3.34 -4.76 8.98
C TRP A 68 -4.61 -4.36 9.72
N PRO A 69 -5.47 -3.51 9.13
CA PRO A 69 -6.66 -3.00 9.81
C PRO A 69 -7.73 -4.08 9.96
N GLU A 70 -8.67 -3.84 10.85
CA GLU A 70 -9.90 -4.62 10.93
C GLU A 70 -10.79 -4.35 9.71
N ARG A 71 -11.25 -5.42 9.04
CA ARG A 71 -12.11 -5.31 7.84
C ARG A 71 -13.32 -4.42 8.07
N ARG A 72 -13.94 -4.56 9.24
CA ARG A 72 -15.13 -3.79 9.60
C ARG A 72 -14.86 -2.29 9.63
N GLU A 73 -13.73 -1.87 10.16
CA GLU A 73 -13.37 -0.45 10.25
C GLU A 73 -13.10 0.13 8.85
N VAL A 74 -12.40 -0.59 7.99
CA VAL A 74 -12.22 -0.17 6.59
C VAL A 74 -13.56 0.00 5.88
N VAL A 75 -14.46 -0.98 6.01
CA VAL A 75 -15.80 -0.90 5.41
C VAL A 75 -16.60 0.27 5.98
N LYS A 76 -16.63 0.44 7.31
CA LYS A 76 -17.34 1.53 7.99
C LYS A 76 -16.89 2.90 7.47
N ARG A 77 -15.57 3.11 7.38
CA ARG A 77 -15.00 4.40 6.94
C ARG A 77 -15.26 4.69 5.47
N ILE A 78 -15.09 3.70 4.60
CA ILE A 78 -15.39 3.87 3.16
C ILE A 78 -16.90 4.04 2.95
N PHE A 79 -17.74 3.29 3.67
CA PHE A 79 -19.18 3.45 3.62
C PHE A 79 -19.61 4.87 4.03
N GLY A 80 -19.03 5.39 5.14
CA GLY A 80 -19.25 6.76 5.59
C GLY A 80 -18.84 7.81 4.55
N LEU A 81 -17.72 7.57 3.84
CA LEU A 81 -17.26 8.44 2.77
C LEU A 81 -18.21 8.42 1.56
N LEU A 82 -18.73 7.26 1.16
CA LEU A 82 -19.64 7.12 0.03
C LEU A 82 -21.05 7.66 0.33
N GLY A 83 -21.45 7.69 1.59
CA GLY A 83 -22.72 8.24 2.03
C GLY A 83 -23.92 7.30 1.82
N CYS A 84 -25.14 7.87 1.82
CA CYS A 84 -26.39 7.10 1.80
C CYS A 84 -26.60 6.26 0.54
N ASN A 85 -25.96 6.61 -0.57
CA ASN A 85 -26.04 5.90 -1.85
C ASN A 85 -24.80 5.04 -2.09
N ALA A 86 -24.15 4.59 -1.04
CA ALA A 86 -22.93 3.80 -1.13
C ALA A 86 -23.15 2.52 -1.94
N ASP A 87 -22.30 2.32 -2.93
CA ASP A 87 -22.25 1.13 -3.77
C ASP A 87 -20.92 0.40 -3.54
N PRO A 88 -20.92 -0.89 -3.16
CA PRO A 88 -19.70 -1.70 -3.09
C PRO A 88 -18.91 -1.73 -4.41
N ALA A 89 -19.59 -1.52 -5.54
CA ALA A 89 -18.97 -1.46 -6.86
C ALA A 89 -18.41 -0.07 -7.23
N ALA A 90 -18.51 0.93 -6.32
CA ALA A 90 -17.95 2.26 -6.56
C ALA A 90 -16.47 2.19 -6.96
N ARG A 91 -16.08 3.02 -7.93
CA ARG A 91 -14.67 3.17 -8.33
C ARG A 91 -13.98 4.14 -7.38
N LEU A 92 -13.24 3.58 -6.44
CA LEU A 92 -12.42 4.33 -5.50
C LEU A 92 -11.02 4.49 -6.07
N VAL A 93 -10.53 5.70 -6.20
CA VAL A 93 -9.18 5.98 -6.72
C VAL A 93 -8.38 6.67 -5.63
N PHE A 94 -7.52 5.92 -4.98
CA PHE A 94 -6.66 6.40 -3.90
C PHE A 94 -5.42 7.10 -4.44
N TYR A 95 -5.05 8.21 -3.82
CA TYR A 95 -3.80 8.91 -4.12
C TYR A 95 -3.10 9.41 -2.87
N ASP A 96 -1.78 9.56 -2.99
CA ASP A 96 -0.93 10.19 -1.98
C ASP A 96 -0.02 11.27 -2.62
N ASP A 97 1.05 11.65 -1.95
CA ASP A 97 2.01 12.66 -2.43
C ASP A 97 2.97 12.17 -3.53
N GLY A 98 2.66 11.08 -4.22
CA GLY A 98 3.41 10.58 -5.38
C GLY A 98 4.37 9.43 -5.09
N GLY A 99 4.54 9.02 -3.83
CA GLY A 99 5.25 7.79 -3.49
C GLY A 99 4.42 6.53 -3.72
N MET A 100 3.13 6.68 -3.89
CA MET A 100 2.11 5.65 -4.10
C MET A 100 2.06 4.53 -3.02
N ASN A 101 2.87 4.62 -1.98
CA ASN A 101 2.94 3.60 -0.92
C ASN A 101 1.64 3.54 -0.09
N PHE A 102 1.16 4.70 0.34
CA PHE A 102 -0.07 4.82 1.13
C PHE A 102 -1.29 4.53 0.27
N ALA A 103 -1.32 5.03 -0.96
CA ALA A 103 -2.38 4.74 -1.92
C ALA A 103 -2.45 3.25 -2.26
N ALA A 104 -1.31 2.56 -2.45
CA ALA A 104 -1.25 1.13 -2.71
C ALA A 104 -1.79 0.32 -1.51
N ARG A 105 -1.37 0.67 -0.28
CA ARG A 105 -1.89 0.03 0.93
C ARG A 105 -3.39 0.24 1.06
N ALA A 106 -3.89 1.46 0.83
CA ALA A 106 -5.32 1.77 0.89
C ALA A 106 -6.12 0.99 -0.15
N ALA A 107 -5.65 0.93 -1.40
CA ALA A 107 -6.32 0.19 -2.47
C ALA A 107 -6.39 -1.32 -2.18
N LEU A 108 -5.29 -1.93 -1.69
CA LEU A 108 -5.28 -3.35 -1.32
C LEU A 108 -6.19 -3.63 -0.12
N CYS A 109 -6.19 -2.78 0.91
CA CYS A 109 -7.09 -2.90 2.05
C CYS A 109 -8.56 -2.75 1.62
N ALA A 110 -8.87 -1.80 0.72
CA ALA A 110 -10.21 -1.61 0.19
C ALA A 110 -10.68 -2.82 -0.63
N ARG A 111 -9.83 -3.37 -1.52
CA ARG A 111 -10.13 -4.61 -2.26
C ARG A 111 -10.37 -5.78 -1.32
N TRP A 112 -9.47 -5.98 -0.36
CA TRP A 112 -9.64 -7.00 0.68
C TRP A 112 -10.94 -6.82 1.47
N ALA A 113 -11.33 -5.59 1.75
CA ALA A 113 -12.56 -5.29 2.44
C ALA A 113 -13.83 -5.57 1.60
N GLY A 114 -13.69 -5.68 0.26
CA GLY A 114 -14.76 -6.02 -0.67
C GLY A 114 -15.07 -4.93 -1.71
N PHE A 115 -14.31 -3.82 -1.74
CA PHE A 115 -14.41 -2.78 -2.76
C PHE A 115 -13.52 -3.16 -3.96
N ALA A 116 -14.01 -4.09 -4.79
CA ALA A 116 -13.23 -4.71 -5.86
C ALA A 116 -12.68 -3.72 -6.90
N ASN A 117 -13.32 -2.55 -7.06
CA ASN A 117 -12.96 -1.51 -8.02
C ASN A 117 -12.03 -0.42 -7.45
N ALA A 118 -11.38 -0.69 -6.31
CA ALA A 118 -10.37 0.21 -5.74
C ALA A 118 -9.11 0.23 -6.61
N GLN A 119 -8.60 1.42 -6.90
CA GLN A 119 -7.45 1.67 -7.77
C GLN A 119 -6.50 2.68 -7.13
N ILE A 120 -5.29 2.78 -7.69
CA ILE A 120 -4.22 3.71 -7.30
C ILE A 120 -4.10 4.73 -8.42
N LEU A 121 -4.14 6.03 -8.10
CA LEU A 121 -3.84 7.09 -9.07
C LEU A 121 -2.34 7.07 -9.36
N ASP A 122 -1.99 6.73 -10.58
CA ASP A 122 -0.59 6.64 -11.01
C ASP A 122 0.10 8.01 -10.91
N GLY A 123 1.19 8.05 -10.15
CA GLY A 123 1.95 9.27 -9.85
C GLY A 123 1.27 10.22 -8.83
N GLY A 124 0.14 9.84 -8.25
CA GLY A 124 -0.52 10.54 -7.14
C GLY A 124 -0.85 12.01 -7.42
N LEU A 125 -0.92 12.83 -6.35
CA LEU A 125 -1.20 14.27 -6.45
C LEU A 125 -0.20 15.03 -7.33
N PRO A 126 1.11 14.72 -7.35
CA PRO A 126 2.04 15.33 -8.30
C PRO A 126 1.67 15.12 -9.77
N ALA A 127 1.19 13.93 -10.16
CA ALA A 127 0.73 13.68 -11.52
C ALA A 127 -0.52 14.50 -11.86
N TRP A 128 -1.45 14.65 -10.92
CA TRP A 128 -2.63 15.50 -11.05
C TRP A 128 -2.22 16.97 -11.32
N ARG A 129 -1.28 17.49 -10.53
CA ARG A 129 -0.73 18.85 -10.69
C ARG A 129 -0.02 19.04 -12.03
N ARG A 130 0.80 18.09 -12.46
CA ARG A 130 1.50 18.14 -13.76
C ARG A 130 0.53 18.12 -14.94
N ALA A 131 -0.62 17.48 -14.79
CA ALA A 131 -1.67 17.52 -15.80
C ALA A 131 -2.41 18.87 -15.88
N GLY A 132 -2.05 19.86 -15.04
CA GLY A 132 -2.68 21.17 -15.00
C GLY A 132 -4.11 21.15 -14.45
N LEU A 133 -4.48 20.11 -13.71
CA LEU A 133 -5.82 19.95 -13.18
C LEU A 133 -6.01 20.79 -11.91
N PRO A 134 -7.23 21.28 -11.67
CA PRO A 134 -7.50 22.16 -10.53
C PRO A 134 -7.34 21.44 -9.20
N LEU A 135 -6.94 22.24 -8.22
CA LEU A 135 -6.96 21.85 -6.81
C LEU A 135 -8.12 22.60 -6.12
N GLU A 136 -8.62 21.99 -5.07
CA GLU A 136 -9.60 22.57 -4.16
C GLU A 136 -8.94 22.74 -2.79
N GLU A 137 -9.27 23.84 -2.11
CA GLU A 137 -8.84 24.15 -0.74
C GLU A 137 -10.00 23.97 0.24
N GLY A 138 -9.67 23.82 1.53
CA GLY A 138 -10.65 23.67 2.58
C GLY A 138 -10.95 22.22 2.91
N LEU A 139 -12.02 22.01 3.68
CA LEU A 139 -12.37 20.71 4.24
C LEU A 139 -13.58 20.04 3.56
N ASN A 140 -13.95 20.52 2.37
CA ASN A 140 -15.00 19.88 1.59
C ASN A 140 -14.60 18.42 1.29
N GLY A 141 -15.51 17.48 1.62
CA GLY A 141 -15.22 16.06 1.44
C GLY A 141 -14.41 15.39 2.56
N ALA A 142 -13.97 16.13 3.59
CA ALA A 142 -13.30 15.55 4.74
C ALA A 142 -14.24 14.90 5.77
N ASN A 143 -15.53 15.16 5.67
CA ASN A 143 -16.54 14.64 6.60
C ASN A 143 -17.15 13.35 6.05
N ALA A 144 -16.86 12.23 6.70
CA ALA A 144 -17.57 10.98 6.48
C ALA A 144 -18.86 10.96 7.32
N LEU A 145 -19.93 10.39 6.75
CA LEU A 145 -21.17 10.19 7.50
C LEU A 145 -20.98 9.04 8.50
N GLU A 146 -21.53 9.23 9.70
CA GLU A 146 -21.61 8.15 10.66
C GLU A 146 -22.82 7.25 10.33
N HIS A 147 -22.58 5.95 10.36
CA HIS A 147 -23.60 4.92 10.15
C HIS A 147 -23.77 4.05 11.38
N THR A 148 -24.99 3.59 11.61
CA THR A 148 -25.28 2.65 12.70
C THR A 148 -24.57 1.31 12.46
N LYS A 149 -24.38 0.55 13.52
CA LYS A 149 -23.79 -0.79 13.43
C LYS A 149 -24.58 -1.68 12.46
N GLU A 150 -25.90 -1.61 12.54
CA GLU A 150 -26.84 -2.40 11.70
C GLU A 150 -26.70 -2.05 10.22
N ALA A 151 -26.54 -0.75 9.89
CA ALA A 151 -26.31 -0.29 8.52
C ALA A 151 -24.98 -0.81 7.96
N VAL A 152 -23.90 -0.73 8.75
CA VAL A 152 -22.59 -1.29 8.36
C VAL A 152 -22.70 -2.80 8.16
N ASP A 153 -23.36 -3.53 9.06
CA ASP A 153 -23.53 -4.98 8.95
C ASP A 153 -24.36 -5.37 7.72
N ALA A 154 -25.42 -4.61 7.42
CA ALA A 154 -26.24 -4.83 6.23
C ALA A 154 -25.41 -4.59 4.95
N PHE A 155 -24.65 -3.51 4.90
CA PHE A 155 -23.75 -3.19 3.78
C PHE A 155 -22.70 -4.29 3.58
N MET A 156 -22.04 -4.76 4.66
CA MET A 156 -21.07 -5.85 4.61
C MET A 156 -21.68 -7.17 4.11
N ARG A 157 -22.93 -7.48 4.45
CA ARG A 157 -23.62 -8.67 3.92
C ARG A 157 -23.92 -8.58 2.42
N ALA A 158 -24.09 -7.39 1.90
CA ALA A 158 -24.30 -7.16 0.47
C ALA A 158 -23.01 -7.23 -0.35
N MET A 159 -21.82 -7.16 0.30
CA MET A 159 -20.53 -7.20 -0.38
C MET A 159 -20.14 -8.65 -0.72
N ALA A 160 -19.75 -8.88 -1.97
CA ALA A 160 -19.16 -10.15 -2.36
C ALA A 160 -17.77 -10.33 -1.70
N PRO A 161 -17.36 -11.57 -1.35
CA PRO A 161 -15.98 -11.86 -1.01
C PRO A 161 -15.05 -11.42 -2.14
N ALA A 162 -13.97 -10.73 -1.80
CA ALA A 162 -12.96 -10.31 -2.78
C ALA A 162 -11.65 -11.07 -2.53
N PRO A 163 -10.94 -11.50 -3.59
CA PRO A 163 -9.59 -12.03 -3.45
C PRO A 163 -8.68 -10.98 -2.81
N ALA A 164 -7.82 -11.44 -1.90
CA ALA A 164 -6.99 -10.55 -1.09
C ALA A 164 -5.58 -11.14 -0.89
N PRO A 165 -4.55 -10.31 -0.69
CA PRO A 165 -3.22 -10.79 -0.36
C PRO A 165 -3.24 -11.58 0.95
N ARG A 166 -2.35 -12.56 1.04
CA ARG A 166 -2.12 -13.29 2.28
C ARG A 166 -1.28 -12.42 3.23
N ILE A 167 -1.87 -12.04 4.35
CA ILE A 167 -1.23 -11.22 5.36
C ILE A 167 -0.63 -12.11 6.45
N LEU A 168 0.69 -12.04 6.62
CA LEU A 168 1.41 -12.84 7.60
C LEU A 168 1.61 -12.10 8.91
N GLY A 169 1.40 -12.81 10.00
CA GLY A 169 1.95 -12.47 11.31
C GLY A 169 3.41 -12.94 11.48
N LYS A 170 4.07 -12.50 12.56
CA LYS A 170 5.50 -12.79 12.84
C LYS A 170 5.81 -14.29 12.87
N ALA A 171 5.01 -15.09 13.55
CA ALA A 171 5.28 -16.53 13.70
C ALA A 171 5.20 -17.26 12.34
N GLU A 172 4.21 -16.93 11.53
CA GLU A 172 4.03 -17.53 10.21
C GLU A 172 5.14 -17.11 9.24
N PHE A 173 5.48 -15.81 9.22
CA PHE A 173 6.61 -15.31 8.46
C PHE A 173 7.93 -15.97 8.86
N HIS A 174 8.20 -16.11 10.17
CA HIS A 174 9.40 -16.76 10.68
C HIS A 174 9.49 -18.22 10.21
N GLY A 175 8.37 -18.94 10.16
CA GLY A 175 8.32 -20.30 9.62
C GLY A 175 8.68 -20.36 8.14
N LEU A 176 8.09 -19.49 7.31
CA LEU A 176 8.40 -19.39 5.88
C LEU A 176 9.86 -18.99 5.63
N TRP A 177 10.37 -18.00 6.37
CA TRP A 177 11.77 -17.60 6.28
C TRP A 177 12.73 -18.75 6.57
N LYS A 178 12.48 -19.52 7.64
CA LYS A 178 13.28 -20.73 7.96
C LYS A 178 13.23 -21.80 6.88
N SER A 179 12.11 -21.91 6.16
CA SER A 179 11.98 -22.84 5.04
C SER A 179 12.60 -22.33 3.72
N GLY A 180 13.22 -21.14 3.72
CA GLY A 180 14.00 -20.61 2.60
C GLY A 180 13.16 -19.86 1.55
N CYS A 181 11.99 -19.29 1.93
CA CYS A 181 11.27 -18.39 1.03
C CYS A 181 12.14 -17.20 0.62
N LEU A 182 11.89 -16.65 -0.57
CA LEU A 182 12.48 -15.37 -0.95
C LEU A 182 11.76 -14.24 -0.21
N VAL A 183 12.54 -13.40 0.48
CA VAL A 183 12.03 -12.18 1.14
C VAL A 183 12.48 -10.97 0.33
N VAL A 184 11.54 -10.13 -0.10
CA VAL A 184 11.82 -8.87 -0.78
C VAL A 184 11.48 -7.71 0.14
N ASP A 185 12.48 -6.87 0.45
CA ASP A 185 12.36 -5.73 1.33
C ASP A 185 12.25 -4.42 0.53
N GLY A 186 11.10 -3.74 0.66
CA GLY A 186 10.76 -2.50 -0.05
C GLY A 186 11.33 -1.21 0.56
N ARG A 187 12.19 -1.30 1.60
CA ARG A 187 12.78 -0.11 2.23
C ARG A 187 13.83 0.57 1.32
N PRO A 188 14.08 1.87 1.54
CA PRO A 188 15.22 2.55 0.92
C PRO A 188 16.53 1.77 1.12
N ARG A 189 17.39 1.80 0.09
CA ARG A 189 18.63 1.01 0.02
C ARG A 189 19.51 1.20 1.26
N GLU A 190 19.70 2.43 1.72
CA GLU A 190 20.57 2.72 2.87
C GLU A 190 20.00 2.18 4.19
N ARG A 191 18.67 2.16 4.34
CA ARG A 191 18.01 1.54 5.50
C ARG A 191 18.12 0.01 5.46
N PHE A 192 17.89 -0.60 4.29
CA PHE A 192 18.07 -2.03 4.09
C PHE A 192 19.50 -2.46 4.47
N ALA A 193 20.52 -1.74 3.98
CA ALA A 193 21.90 -2.03 4.25
C ALA A 193 22.33 -1.78 5.71
N GLY A 194 21.48 -1.17 6.51
CA GLY A 194 21.81 -0.82 7.89
C GLY A 194 22.74 0.36 8.04
N LYS A 195 22.93 1.17 6.99
CA LYS A 195 23.75 2.39 7.04
C LYS A 195 23.02 3.56 7.72
N THR A 196 21.70 3.60 7.55
CA THR A 196 20.85 4.59 8.19
C THR A 196 19.62 3.88 8.79
N GLU A 197 19.32 4.14 10.06
CA GLU A 197 18.06 3.69 10.69
C GLU A 197 17.65 4.73 11.72
N THR A 198 16.48 5.34 11.48
CA THR A 198 15.94 6.42 12.31
C THR A 198 14.56 6.09 12.87
N LEU A 199 13.98 4.98 12.47
CA LEU A 199 12.59 4.63 12.79
C LEU A 199 12.47 3.36 13.62
N ASP A 200 13.41 2.42 13.47
CA ASP A 200 13.32 1.10 14.09
C ASP A 200 14.43 0.88 15.12
N SER A 201 14.24 -0.09 16.01
CA SER A 201 15.11 -0.32 17.17
C SER A 201 16.54 -0.73 16.82
N ARG A 202 16.77 -1.25 15.62
CA ARG A 202 18.12 -1.63 15.13
C ARG A 202 18.22 -1.54 13.61
N PRO A 203 19.44 -1.30 13.06
CA PRO A 203 19.67 -1.28 11.62
C PRO A 203 19.73 -2.70 11.03
N GLY A 204 19.68 -2.78 9.69
CA GLY A 204 19.85 -4.01 8.92
C GLY A 204 18.56 -4.54 8.31
N HIS A 205 18.56 -5.81 7.94
CA HIS A 205 17.46 -6.51 7.29
C HIS A 205 17.37 -7.98 7.75
N VAL A 206 16.27 -8.64 7.38
CA VAL A 206 16.10 -10.08 7.62
C VAL A 206 17.15 -10.85 6.83
N PRO A 207 17.89 -11.79 7.47
CA PRO A 207 18.92 -12.54 6.78
C PRO A 207 18.42 -13.23 5.52
N GLY A 208 19.15 -13.05 4.44
CA GLY A 208 18.77 -13.62 3.15
C GLY A 208 17.79 -12.81 2.33
N ALA A 209 17.26 -11.72 2.85
CA ALA A 209 16.37 -10.86 2.08
C ALA A 209 17.09 -10.14 0.93
N VAL A 210 16.33 -9.82 -0.10
CA VAL A 210 16.75 -9.00 -1.24
C VAL A 210 16.12 -7.62 -1.12
N GLY A 211 16.92 -6.57 -1.22
CA GLY A 211 16.45 -5.20 -1.22
C GLY A 211 15.91 -4.80 -2.59
N ARG A 212 14.62 -4.47 -2.68
CA ARG A 212 14.03 -3.76 -3.81
C ARG A 212 13.20 -2.60 -3.29
N ALA A 213 13.82 -1.45 -3.21
CA ALA A 213 13.17 -0.24 -2.72
C ALA A 213 11.89 0.06 -3.53
N ALA A 214 10.79 0.36 -2.85
CA ALA A 214 9.51 0.61 -3.50
C ALA A 214 9.57 1.73 -4.57
N PRO A 215 10.36 2.82 -4.41
CA PRO A 215 10.55 3.81 -5.46
C PRO A 215 11.17 3.26 -6.77
N ALA A 216 11.85 2.11 -6.75
CA ALA A 216 12.36 1.48 -7.96
C ALA A 216 11.26 0.99 -8.94
N ASN A 217 10.00 0.97 -8.51
CA ASN A 217 8.87 0.69 -9.39
C ASN A 217 8.42 1.91 -10.22
N MET A 218 8.96 3.09 -9.93
CA MET A 218 8.56 4.35 -10.54
C MET A 218 9.62 4.88 -11.50
N ASP A 219 9.18 5.61 -12.50
CA ASP A 219 10.02 6.40 -13.38
C ASP A 219 10.45 7.73 -12.75
N ALA A 220 11.22 8.54 -13.48
CA ALA A 220 11.68 9.85 -13.01
C ALA A 220 10.54 10.86 -12.80
N ALA A 221 9.36 10.62 -13.38
CA ALA A 221 8.18 11.44 -13.17
C ALA A 221 7.37 10.99 -11.92
N GLY A 222 7.77 9.91 -11.26
CA GLY A 222 7.07 9.34 -10.12
C GLY A 222 5.82 8.52 -10.51
N CYS A 223 5.66 8.20 -11.78
CA CYS A 223 4.64 7.27 -12.27
C CYS A 223 5.19 5.85 -12.36
N LEU A 224 4.31 4.87 -12.47
CA LEU A 224 4.74 3.49 -12.67
C LEU A 224 5.60 3.38 -13.93
N LYS A 225 6.71 2.68 -13.86
CA LYS A 225 7.57 2.38 -15.01
C LYS A 225 6.79 1.71 -16.13
N ALA A 226 7.27 1.83 -17.36
CA ALA A 226 6.74 1.08 -18.49
C ALA A 226 6.70 -0.42 -18.16
N ILE A 227 5.58 -1.08 -18.45
CA ILE A 227 5.35 -2.47 -18.03
C ILE A 227 6.46 -3.44 -18.48
N PRO A 228 7.03 -3.35 -19.72
CA PRO A 228 8.14 -4.23 -20.12
C PRO A 228 9.39 -4.06 -19.24
N GLU A 229 9.75 -2.82 -18.89
CA GLU A 229 10.88 -2.51 -18.02
C GLU A 229 10.63 -3.02 -16.59
N LEU A 230 9.49 -2.67 -16.01
CA LEU A 230 9.08 -3.11 -14.68
C LEU A 230 9.09 -4.63 -14.57
N ARG A 231 8.56 -5.32 -15.59
CA ARG A 231 8.55 -6.77 -15.66
C ARG A 231 9.95 -7.37 -15.70
N ALA A 232 10.84 -6.81 -16.55
CA ALA A 232 12.22 -7.30 -16.66
C ALA A 232 12.97 -7.17 -15.33
N GLU A 233 12.85 -6.03 -14.67
CA GLU A 233 13.46 -5.81 -13.35
C GLU A 233 12.92 -6.76 -12.28
N TRP A 234 11.61 -6.97 -12.22
CA TRP A 234 11.02 -7.91 -11.27
C TRP A 234 11.44 -9.36 -11.52
N LEU A 235 11.52 -9.79 -12.78
CA LEU A 235 12.02 -11.13 -13.11
C LEU A 235 13.48 -11.31 -12.69
N ALA A 236 14.32 -10.27 -12.79
CA ALA A 236 15.68 -10.29 -12.28
C ALA A 236 15.73 -10.44 -10.76
N VAL A 237 14.88 -9.69 -10.01
CA VAL A 237 14.75 -9.81 -8.54
C VAL A 237 14.31 -11.21 -8.14
N LEU A 238 13.34 -11.79 -8.84
CA LEU A 238 12.83 -13.14 -8.57
C LEU A 238 13.87 -14.22 -8.86
N ASN A 239 14.75 -13.99 -9.80
CA ASN A 239 15.85 -14.90 -10.17
C ASN A 239 15.40 -16.38 -10.33
N GLY A 240 14.30 -16.58 -11.07
CA GLY A 240 13.72 -17.91 -11.33
C GLY A 240 12.88 -18.49 -10.18
N ARG A 241 12.71 -17.80 -9.07
CA ARG A 241 11.79 -18.22 -7.99
C ARG A 241 10.33 -18.06 -8.43
N ASP A 242 9.47 -18.94 -7.95
CA ASP A 242 8.02 -18.79 -8.12
C ASP A 242 7.55 -17.51 -7.38
N PRO A 243 6.89 -16.57 -8.05
CA PRO A 243 6.36 -15.37 -7.39
C PRO A 243 5.42 -15.66 -6.22
N LYS A 244 4.76 -16.83 -6.21
CA LYS A 244 3.86 -17.27 -5.13
C LYS A 244 4.58 -17.65 -3.84
N ASP A 245 5.88 -17.91 -3.91
CA ASP A 245 6.73 -18.25 -2.75
C ASP A 245 7.52 -17.03 -2.22
N VAL A 246 7.19 -15.84 -2.71
CA VAL A 246 7.89 -14.60 -2.35
C VAL A 246 7.12 -13.83 -1.30
N VAL A 247 7.77 -13.49 -0.20
CA VAL A 247 7.21 -12.65 0.85
C VAL A 247 7.66 -11.20 0.65
N GLN A 248 6.70 -10.29 0.48
CA GLN A 248 6.93 -8.86 0.46
C GLN A 248 6.96 -8.30 1.88
N MET A 249 7.95 -7.51 2.21
CA MET A 249 8.04 -6.74 3.45
C MET A 249 8.65 -5.35 3.20
N CYS A 250 8.66 -4.52 4.22
CA CYS A 250 9.38 -3.24 4.19
C CYS A 250 9.71 -2.78 5.64
N GLY A 251 9.51 -1.53 5.98
CA GLY A 251 9.62 -1.03 7.35
C GLY A 251 8.38 -1.35 8.21
N SER A 252 7.18 -1.28 7.63
CA SER A 252 5.90 -1.41 8.36
C SER A 252 4.76 -1.94 7.48
N GLY A 253 5.06 -2.66 6.41
CA GLY A 253 4.08 -3.27 5.53
C GLY A 253 3.38 -2.31 4.55
N VAL A 254 3.71 -1.02 4.54
CA VAL A 254 3.09 -0.03 3.64
C VAL A 254 3.73 -0.08 2.25
N ALA A 255 5.04 0.13 2.14
CA ALA A 255 5.75 0.07 0.86
C ALA A 255 5.76 -1.33 0.22
N ALA A 256 5.64 -2.40 1.03
CA ALA A 256 5.43 -3.77 0.55
C ALA A 256 4.16 -3.91 -0.32
N CYS A 257 3.12 -3.12 -0.02
CA CYS A 257 1.88 -3.09 -0.81
C CYS A 257 2.11 -2.51 -2.21
N LEU A 258 2.99 -1.50 -2.36
CA LEU A 258 3.35 -0.99 -3.68
C LEU A 258 4.13 -2.03 -4.49
N ASN A 259 5.06 -2.77 -3.88
CA ASN A 259 5.75 -3.86 -4.54
C ASN A 259 4.77 -4.97 -5.01
N ALA A 260 3.79 -5.34 -4.18
CA ALA A 260 2.75 -6.30 -4.57
C ALA A 260 1.89 -5.78 -5.74
N ALA A 261 1.51 -4.49 -5.71
CA ALA A 261 0.78 -3.84 -6.79
C ALA A 261 1.60 -3.75 -8.09
N ALA A 262 2.92 -3.53 -7.99
CA ALA A 262 3.83 -3.49 -9.12
C ALA A 262 4.00 -4.87 -9.79
N LEU A 263 4.03 -5.95 -9.01
CA LEU A 263 4.03 -7.34 -9.54
C LEU A 263 2.75 -7.64 -10.31
N ASP A 264 1.60 -7.17 -9.83
CA ASP A 264 0.31 -7.28 -10.52
C ASP A 264 0.36 -6.51 -11.86
N ALA A 265 0.75 -5.25 -11.83
CA ALA A 265 0.87 -4.42 -13.04
C ALA A 265 1.85 -5.01 -14.07
N ALA A 266 2.95 -5.61 -13.61
CA ALA A 266 3.91 -6.31 -14.46
C ALA A 266 3.38 -7.64 -15.05
N GLY A 267 2.17 -8.07 -14.69
CA GLY A 267 1.59 -9.34 -15.11
C GLY A 267 2.39 -10.56 -14.63
N ILE A 268 3.02 -10.46 -13.45
CA ILE A 268 3.82 -11.53 -12.84
C ILE A 268 3.01 -12.29 -11.80
N LEU A 269 2.37 -11.56 -10.88
CA LEU A 269 1.57 -12.13 -9.81
C LEU A 269 0.40 -11.20 -9.49
N PRO A 270 -0.85 -11.68 -9.54
CA PRO A 270 -1.98 -10.89 -9.05
C PRO A 270 -1.75 -10.43 -7.62
N ALA A 271 -2.01 -9.16 -7.31
CA ALA A 271 -1.80 -8.63 -5.96
C ALA A 271 -2.61 -9.38 -4.89
N ALA A 272 -3.74 -9.97 -5.30
CA ALA A 272 -4.57 -10.83 -4.44
C ALA A 272 -3.91 -12.17 -4.09
N GLU A 273 -2.86 -12.59 -4.80
CA GLU A 273 -2.08 -13.80 -4.52
C GLU A 273 -0.75 -13.46 -3.81
N ALA A 274 -0.43 -12.18 -3.64
CA ALA A 274 0.79 -11.76 -2.97
C ALA A 274 0.81 -12.17 -1.50
N ILE A 275 2.00 -12.44 -0.98
CA ILE A 275 2.22 -12.71 0.44
C ILE A 275 2.91 -11.50 1.05
N ILE A 276 2.32 -10.91 2.09
CA ILE A 276 2.84 -9.71 2.74
C ILE A 276 3.06 -9.97 4.24
N TYR A 277 4.28 -9.83 4.68
CA TYR A 277 4.60 -9.74 6.11
C TYR A 277 4.36 -8.31 6.59
N VAL A 278 3.19 -8.07 7.18
CA VAL A 278 2.73 -6.71 7.52
C VAL A 278 3.53 -6.09 8.65
N GLY A 279 3.93 -6.85 9.67
CA GLY A 279 4.74 -6.35 10.79
C GLY A 279 6.11 -5.84 10.35
N SER A 280 6.63 -6.43 9.27
CA SER A 280 7.84 -5.97 8.57
C SER A 280 9.05 -5.79 9.49
N TRP A 281 9.99 -4.92 9.10
CA TRP A 281 11.20 -4.68 9.88
C TRP A 281 10.91 -4.11 11.27
N SER A 282 9.89 -3.25 11.42
CA SER A 282 9.52 -2.68 12.72
C SER A 282 9.17 -3.75 13.77
N GLN A 283 8.51 -4.83 13.36
CA GLN A 283 8.18 -5.95 14.25
C GLN A 283 9.38 -6.91 14.42
N TRP A 284 10.10 -7.19 13.35
CA TRP A 284 11.26 -8.10 13.37
C TRP A 284 12.40 -7.52 14.21
N ALA A 285 12.76 -6.25 13.97
CA ALA A 285 13.84 -5.57 14.66
C ALA A 285 13.58 -5.36 16.16
N ALA A 286 12.32 -5.29 16.57
CA ALA A 286 11.93 -5.16 17.97
C ALA A 286 12.16 -6.44 18.78
N ASP A 287 12.38 -7.57 18.14
CA ASP A 287 12.67 -8.85 18.80
C ASP A 287 14.18 -9.12 18.77
N PRO A 288 14.91 -8.96 19.90
CA PRO A 288 16.34 -9.14 19.94
C PRO A 288 16.79 -10.59 19.71
N ALA A 289 15.88 -11.57 19.84
CA ALA A 289 16.18 -12.97 19.59
C ALA A 289 16.21 -13.32 18.10
N LEU A 290 15.67 -12.45 17.24
CA LEU A 290 15.68 -12.67 15.80
C LEU A 290 16.96 -12.10 15.17
N PRO A 291 17.56 -12.79 14.18
CA PRO A 291 18.79 -12.34 13.55
C PRO A 291 18.58 -11.12 12.65
N ALA A 292 19.66 -10.40 12.39
CA ALA A 292 19.72 -9.29 11.42
C ALA A 292 21.03 -9.37 10.64
N GLU A 293 20.96 -9.01 9.36
CA GLU A 293 22.13 -8.79 8.49
C GLU A 293 22.25 -7.32 8.13
N THR A 294 23.46 -6.88 7.78
CA THR A 294 23.75 -5.55 7.25
C THR A 294 24.55 -5.67 5.95
N GLY A 295 24.61 -4.58 5.18
CA GLY A 295 25.28 -4.57 3.87
C GLY A 295 24.31 -4.94 2.73
N TYR A 296 24.90 -5.09 1.55
CA TYR A 296 24.23 -5.56 0.34
C TYR A 296 24.76 -6.93 -0.01
N ARG A 297 23.91 -7.82 -0.54
CA ARG A 297 24.39 -9.00 -1.25
C ARG A 297 24.75 -8.61 -2.67
N ASP A 298 25.81 -9.17 -3.23
CA ASP A 298 26.36 -8.85 -4.57
C ASP A 298 25.33 -8.88 -5.73
N GLN A 299 24.21 -9.56 -5.56
CA GLN A 299 23.10 -9.59 -6.54
C GLN A 299 22.19 -8.35 -6.49
N ALA A 300 22.28 -7.52 -5.46
CA ALA A 300 21.48 -6.30 -5.28
C ALA A 300 22.20 -5.03 -5.81
N GLU A 301 23.44 -5.11 -6.19
CA GLU A 301 24.18 -3.99 -6.78
C GLU A 301 23.85 -3.74 -8.26
N ALA A 302 23.16 -4.67 -8.92
CA ALA A 302 22.87 -4.62 -10.36
C ALA A 302 21.48 -4.03 -10.68
N LEU A 303 20.71 -3.61 -9.68
CA LEU A 303 19.39 -2.99 -9.82
C LEU A 303 19.33 -1.71 -8.97
#